data_8e126fe2208c97d58f3e31509b68602d
#
_entry.id   8e126fe2208c97d58f3e31509b68602d
#
_cell.length_a   1.000
_cell.length_b   1.000
_cell.length_c   1.000
_cell.angle_alpha   90.00
_cell.angle_beta   90.00
_cell.angle_gamma   90.00
#
_symmetry.space_group_name_H-M   'P 1'
#
loop_
_entity.id
_entity.type
_entity.pdbx_description
1 polymer ?
#
loop_
_entity_poly.entity_id
_entity_poly.type
_entity_poly.pdbx_seq_one_letter_code
_entity_poly.pdbx_strand_id
1 'polypeptide(L)'
;MTRFSLARIWAILVKEVLQMRRDRITMGMILGVPLMQLCLFGFAINFNPKALPTAVSIADNGTFARSIMAALRNSSYFDIVAETNSPSEARRLLQRGDVLFVVEIPVNFTRDILRGQRPDLLLEADATDPAAGGFAMSAFQGLVQTALRDDLKGPLANRAQGPPPFNAVTHLLYNPESNTQYSIVPGLLAIILTMTLVLMTCLALTRERERGTYENLLAMPATPIEIMIGKIAPNVMVGAIQSSIILLMAKFVFHVPMAGSGMLLAGALTVYIVANLAVGYTFSTIAESQLQAMQMTTFFLLPAILLSGFAFPFDGMPHWAQWLGEVLPATHFLRIIRGILLKDNGLPEIWPDLWPLLLFTFIVGTIALFRFRRTLD
;
A
#
# COMPACT_ATOMS: atom_id res chain seq x y z
N MET A 1 43.25 -24.99 -33.71
CA MET A 1 41.80 -25.29 -33.83
C MET A 1 41.46 -26.33 -32.79
N THR A 2 40.90 -25.95 -31.66
CA THR A 2 40.51 -26.87 -30.59
C THR A 2 39.21 -27.56 -30.99
N ARG A 3 39.27 -28.87 -31.26
CA ARG A 3 38.11 -29.71 -31.56
C ARG A 3 37.05 -29.60 -30.44
N PHE A 4 35.80 -29.38 -30.86
CA PHE A 4 34.62 -29.37 -30.01
C PHE A 4 34.54 -30.70 -29.22
N SER A 5 34.44 -30.62 -27.88
CA SER A 5 34.41 -31.79 -27.01
C SER A 5 33.22 -31.74 -26.07
N LEU A 6 32.28 -32.67 -26.23
CA LEU A 6 31.12 -32.86 -25.35
C LEU A 6 31.55 -33.13 -23.89
N ALA A 7 32.69 -33.79 -23.68
CA ALA A 7 33.22 -34.07 -22.34
C ALA A 7 33.60 -32.76 -21.59
N ARG A 8 34.14 -31.77 -22.28
CA ARG A 8 34.44 -30.46 -21.68
C ARG A 8 33.18 -29.67 -21.33
N ILE A 9 32.16 -29.73 -22.19
CA ILE A 9 30.85 -29.15 -21.94
C ILE A 9 30.24 -29.77 -20.70
N TRP A 10 30.25 -31.10 -20.62
CA TRP A 10 29.72 -31.83 -19.46
C TRP A 10 30.47 -31.50 -18.17
N ALA A 11 31.81 -31.40 -18.21
CA ALA A 11 32.62 -31.02 -17.06
C ALA A 11 32.29 -29.61 -16.56
N ILE A 12 32.11 -28.65 -17.48
CA ILE A 12 31.72 -27.26 -17.14
C ILE A 12 30.31 -27.26 -16.53
N LEU A 13 29.36 -27.98 -17.12
CA LEU A 13 27.99 -28.05 -16.64
C LEU A 13 27.93 -28.62 -15.22
N VAL A 14 28.64 -29.72 -14.96
CA VAL A 14 28.74 -30.33 -13.63
C VAL A 14 29.36 -29.39 -12.63
N LYS A 15 30.44 -28.67 -13.01
CA LYS A 15 31.05 -27.62 -12.17
C LYS A 15 30.04 -26.54 -11.80
N GLU A 16 29.34 -25.98 -12.76
CA GLU A 16 28.35 -24.90 -12.53
C GLU A 16 27.20 -25.38 -11.64
N VAL A 17 26.67 -26.59 -11.88
CA VAL A 17 25.62 -27.19 -11.03
C VAL A 17 26.12 -27.39 -9.60
N LEU A 18 27.34 -27.89 -9.41
CA LEU A 18 27.95 -28.06 -8.08
C LEU A 18 28.20 -26.75 -7.38
N GLN A 19 28.63 -25.71 -8.09
CA GLN A 19 28.84 -24.36 -7.57
C GLN A 19 27.52 -23.74 -7.14
N MET A 20 26.50 -23.81 -8.00
CA MET A 20 25.15 -23.31 -7.71
C MET A 20 24.52 -24.05 -6.51
N ARG A 21 24.70 -25.38 -6.41
CA ARG A 21 24.20 -26.20 -5.29
C ARG A 21 24.92 -25.87 -3.96
N ARG A 22 26.16 -25.42 -4.00
CA ARG A 22 26.92 -24.98 -2.82
C ARG A 22 26.51 -23.59 -2.35
N ASP A 23 26.05 -22.73 -3.25
CA ASP A 23 25.49 -21.41 -2.92
C ASP A 23 24.04 -21.56 -2.45
N ARG A 24 23.87 -21.77 -1.14
CA ARG A 24 22.57 -21.98 -0.50
C ARG A 24 21.62 -20.78 -0.67
N ILE A 25 22.18 -19.56 -0.76
CA ILE A 25 21.39 -18.34 -0.91
C ILE A 25 20.83 -18.25 -2.33
N THR A 26 21.67 -18.42 -3.34
CA THR A 26 21.24 -18.44 -4.74
C THR A 26 20.22 -19.55 -5.00
N MET A 27 20.45 -20.78 -4.47
CA MET A 27 19.46 -21.87 -4.58
C MET A 27 18.15 -21.55 -3.87
N GLY A 28 18.21 -20.95 -2.68
CA GLY A 28 17.01 -20.48 -1.97
C GLY A 28 16.23 -19.45 -2.76
N MET A 29 16.90 -18.53 -3.45
CA MET A 29 16.25 -17.50 -4.27
C MET A 29 15.67 -18.06 -5.57
N ILE A 30 16.37 -18.98 -6.27
CA ILE A 30 15.88 -19.60 -7.50
C ILE A 30 14.54 -20.31 -7.29
N LEU A 31 14.37 -20.95 -6.13
CA LEU A 31 13.14 -21.64 -5.79
C LEU A 31 12.16 -20.75 -5.01
N GLY A 32 12.68 -19.95 -4.09
CA GLY A 32 11.88 -19.14 -3.18
C GLY A 32 11.16 -17.99 -3.87
N VAL A 33 11.81 -17.29 -4.82
CA VAL A 33 11.18 -16.19 -5.55
C VAL A 33 9.97 -16.65 -6.38
N PRO A 34 10.05 -17.67 -7.24
CA PRO A 34 8.88 -18.16 -7.97
C PRO A 34 7.78 -18.70 -7.07
N LEU A 35 8.12 -19.44 -6.00
CA LEU A 35 7.13 -19.93 -5.05
C LEU A 35 6.42 -18.80 -4.31
N MET A 36 7.19 -17.80 -3.84
CA MET A 36 6.63 -16.61 -3.21
C MET A 36 5.73 -15.85 -4.19
N GLN A 37 6.15 -15.64 -5.42
CA GLN A 37 5.35 -15.01 -6.45
C GLN A 37 4.05 -15.79 -6.69
N LEU A 38 4.13 -17.11 -6.83
CA LEU A 38 2.95 -17.96 -7.02
C LEU A 38 1.97 -17.82 -5.85
N CYS A 39 2.47 -17.84 -4.61
CA CYS A 39 1.65 -17.65 -3.43
C CYS A 39 1.04 -16.24 -3.39
N LEU A 40 1.84 -15.19 -3.63
CA LEU A 40 1.35 -13.81 -3.63
C LEU A 40 0.33 -13.58 -4.74
N PHE A 41 0.62 -13.95 -5.97
CA PHE A 41 -0.32 -13.79 -7.07
C PHE A 41 -1.54 -14.71 -6.97
N GLY A 42 -1.37 -15.95 -6.49
CA GLY A 42 -2.45 -16.92 -6.41
C GLY A 42 -3.39 -16.73 -5.23
N PHE A 43 -2.89 -16.25 -4.09
CA PHE A 43 -3.68 -16.17 -2.85
C PHE A 43 -3.90 -14.74 -2.33
N ALA A 44 -2.98 -13.78 -2.59
CA ALA A 44 -3.12 -12.41 -2.11
C ALA A 44 -3.94 -11.52 -3.05
N ILE A 45 -3.99 -11.87 -4.34
CA ILE A 45 -4.77 -11.10 -5.30
C ILE A 45 -6.25 -11.46 -5.17
N ASN A 46 -7.02 -10.54 -4.63
CA ASN A 46 -8.46 -10.64 -4.58
C ASN A 46 -9.07 -9.49 -5.39
N PHE A 47 -9.62 -9.81 -6.56
CA PHE A 47 -10.33 -8.84 -7.39
C PHE A 47 -11.75 -8.54 -6.90
N ASN A 48 -12.22 -9.20 -5.84
CA ASN A 48 -13.52 -8.95 -5.24
C ASN A 48 -13.35 -8.70 -3.73
N PRO A 49 -12.92 -7.50 -3.33
CA PRO A 49 -12.72 -7.16 -1.95
C PRO A 49 -14.03 -7.27 -1.17
N LYS A 50 -13.98 -7.91 -0.02
CA LYS A 50 -15.11 -8.09 0.91
C LYS A 50 -14.75 -7.51 2.26
N ALA A 51 -15.76 -7.30 3.11
CA ALA A 51 -15.60 -6.78 4.46
C ALA A 51 -14.83 -5.44 4.47
N LEU A 52 -15.26 -4.51 3.60
CA LEU A 52 -14.65 -3.17 3.51
C LEU A 52 -15.11 -2.31 4.70
N PRO A 53 -14.18 -1.69 5.46
CA PRO A 53 -14.51 -0.94 6.66
C PRO A 53 -15.44 0.22 6.34
N THR A 54 -16.60 0.22 6.98
CA THR A 54 -17.71 1.14 6.69
C THR A 54 -18.23 1.76 7.98
N ALA A 55 -18.44 3.08 7.99
CA ALA A 55 -19.20 3.74 9.03
C ALA A 55 -20.64 3.99 8.55
N VAL A 56 -21.59 3.93 9.47
CA VAL A 56 -22.97 4.28 9.16
C VAL A 56 -23.43 5.43 10.05
N SER A 57 -23.92 6.49 9.42
CA SER A 57 -24.58 7.61 10.11
C SER A 57 -26.10 7.39 10.07
N ILE A 58 -26.70 7.15 11.25
CA ILE A 58 -28.11 6.77 11.37
C ILE A 58 -28.87 7.92 11.99
N ALA A 59 -29.71 8.58 11.18
CA ALA A 59 -30.61 9.64 11.65
C ALA A 59 -32.08 9.19 11.75
N ASP A 60 -32.42 7.95 11.35
CA ASP A 60 -33.74 7.33 11.47
C ASP A 60 -33.63 5.91 12.04
N ASN A 61 -34.40 5.61 13.10
CA ASN A 61 -34.45 4.32 13.76
C ASN A 61 -35.68 3.47 13.36
N GLY A 62 -36.36 3.82 12.28
CA GLY A 62 -37.53 3.14 11.76
C GLY A 62 -37.26 1.74 11.20
N THR A 63 -38.33 1.04 10.82
CA THR A 63 -38.23 -0.35 10.32
C THR A 63 -37.38 -0.44 9.07
N PHE A 64 -37.59 0.43 8.11
CA PHE A 64 -36.84 0.41 6.84
C PHE A 64 -35.37 0.76 7.03
N ALA A 65 -35.03 1.69 7.94
CA ALA A 65 -33.64 1.97 8.28
C ALA A 65 -32.94 0.73 8.85
N ARG A 66 -33.59 -0.02 9.72
CA ARG A 66 -33.06 -1.29 10.27
C ARG A 66 -32.88 -2.36 9.18
N SER A 67 -33.80 -2.44 8.23
CA SER A 67 -33.68 -3.38 7.11
C SER A 67 -32.52 -3.02 6.19
N ILE A 68 -32.26 -1.74 5.92
CA ILE A 68 -31.07 -1.29 5.21
C ILE A 68 -29.79 -1.69 5.99
N MET A 69 -29.76 -1.46 7.30
CA MET A 69 -28.63 -1.87 8.14
C MET A 69 -28.38 -3.38 8.09
N ALA A 70 -29.45 -4.18 8.18
CA ALA A 70 -29.36 -5.64 8.07
C ALA A 70 -28.85 -6.06 6.66
N ALA A 71 -29.33 -5.41 5.62
CA ALA A 71 -28.88 -5.68 4.25
C ALA A 71 -27.39 -5.33 4.04
N LEU A 72 -26.91 -4.21 4.60
CA LEU A 72 -25.48 -3.84 4.58
C LEU A 72 -24.63 -4.90 5.29
N ARG A 73 -25.00 -5.30 6.51
CA ARG A 73 -24.28 -6.35 7.27
C ARG A 73 -24.27 -7.71 6.57
N ASN A 74 -25.36 -8.07 5.91
CA ASN A 74 -25.50 -9.35 5.23
C ASN A 74 -24.88 -9.36 3.82
N SER A 75 -24.48 -8.21 3.28
CA SER A 75 -23.94 -8.12 1.92
C SER A 75 -22.54 -8.71 1.76
N SER A 76 -21.83 -9.00 2.86
CA SER A 76 -20.42 -9.40 2.89
C SER A 76 -19.43 -8.42 2.26
N TYR A 77 -19.89 -7.31 1.66
CA TYR A 77 -19.05 -6.28 1.08
C TYR A 77 -18.69 -5.18 2.08
N PHE A 78 -19.62 -4.85 2.97
CA PHE A 78 -19.48 -3.79 3.96
C PHE A 78 -19.29 -4.39 5.35
N ASP A 79 -18.19 -4.04 6.02
CA ASP A 79 -17.98 -4.33 7.44
C ASP A 79 -18.27 -3.07 8.25
N ILE A 80 -19.34 -3.10 9.04
CA ILE A 80 -19.75 -1.94 9.82
C ILE A 80 -18.92 -1.86 11.08
N VAL A 81 -17.85 -1.07 11.05
CA VAL A 81 -16.91 -0.86 12.15
C VAL A 81 -17.32 0.29 13.07
N ALA A 82 -18.15 1.22 12.59
CA ALA A 82 -18.63 2.36 13.38
C ALA A 82 -20.08 2.72 13.04
N GLU A 83 -20.86 3.01 14.08
CA GLU A 83 -22.19 3.58 13.98
C GLU A 83 -22.20 4.94 14.70
N THR A 84 -22.65 5.97 14.04
CA THR A 84 -22.69 7.33 14.59
C THR A 84 -23.98 8.03 14.21
N ASN A 85 -24.38 9.02 14.98
CA ASN A 85 -25.53 9.87 14.66
C ASN A 85 -25.05 11.23 14.06
N SER A 86 -23.74 11.38 13.88
CA SER A 86 -23.14 12.61 13.41
C SER A 86 -22.45 12.42 12.05
N PRO A 87 -22.96 13.02 10.96
CA PRO A 87 -22.29 12.97 9.67
C PRO A 87 -20.86 13.51 9.69
N SER A 88 -20.60 14.51 10.54
CA SER A 88 -19.26 15.09 10.68
C SER A 88 -18.25 14.13 11.31
N GLU A 89 -18.69 13.28 12.23
CA GLU A 89 -17.87 12.23 12.84
C GLU A 89 -17.56 11.13 11.82
N ALA A 90 -18.57 10.66 11.07
CA ALA A 90 -18.39 9.70 10.01
C ALA A 90 -17.38 10.17 8.95
N ARG A 91 -17.46 11.44 8.53
CA ARG A 91 -16.49 12.04 7.59
C ARG A 91 -15.09 12.14 8.16
N ARG A 92 -14.91 12.35 9.47
CA ARG A 92 -13.58 12.32 10.11
C ARG A 92 -12.95 10.93 10.05
N LEU A 93 -13.73 9.88 10.26
CA LEU A 93 -13.26 8.51 10.11
C LEU A 93 -12.80 8.23 8.68
N LEU A 94 -13.57 8.70 7.68
CA LEU A 94 -13.21 8.59 6.27
C LEU A 94 -11.93 9.38 5.92
N GLN A 95 -11.79 10.60 6.46
CA GLN A 95 -10.61 11.43 6.27
C GLN A 95 -9.35 10.79 6.84
N ARG A 96 -9.43 10.19 8.02
CA ARG A 96 -8.32 9.46 8.65
C ARG A 96 -7.96 8.16 7.94
N GLY A 97 -8.90 7.60 7.15
CA GLY A 97 -8.75 6.28 6.55
C GLY A 97 -9.13 5.13 7.49
N ASP A 98 -9.76 5.44 8.64
CA ASP A 98 -10.28 4.42 9.55
C ASP A 98 -11.44 3.64 8.92
N VAL A 99 -12.13 4.26 7.94
CA VAL A 99 -13.16 3.65 7.09
C VAL A 99 -12.98 4.08 5.64
N LEU A 100 -13.42 3.22 4.71
CA LEU A 100 -13.42 3.51 3.27
C LEU A 100 -14.76 4.04 2.78
N PHE A 101 -15.82 3.76 3.51
CA PHE A 101 -17.18 4.13 3.13
C PHE A 101 -17.95 4.70 4.31
N VAL A 102 -18.84 5.64 4.00
CA VAL A 102 -19.85 6.16 4.92
C VAL A 102 -21.20 6.02 4.27
N VAL A 103 -22.13 5.32 4.92
CA VAL A 103 -23.54 5.27 4.51
C VAL A 103 -24.32 6.19 5.42
N GLU A 104 -25.05 7.16 4.84
CA GLU A 104 -25.88 8.09 5.60
C GLU A 104 -27.35 7.78 5.36
N ILE A 105 -28.06 7.40 6.42
CA ILE A 105 -29.50 7.20 6.45
C ILE A 105 -30.14 8.50 6.97
N PRO A 106 -30.88 9.25 6.11
CA PRO A 106 -31.38 10.57 6.48
C PRO A 106 -32.50 10.51 7.52
N VAL A 107 -32.76 11.64 8.14
CA VAL A 107 -33.91 11.83 9.05
C VAL A 107 -35.21 11.54 8.33
N ASN A 108 -36.18 10.90 9.03
CA ASN A 108 -37.50 10.57 8.49
C ASN A 108 -37.51 9.58 7.30
N PHE A 109 -36.41 8.85 7.06
CA PHE A 109 -36.28 7.89 5.95
C PHE A 109 -37.47 6.93 5.87
N THR A 110 -37.83 6.29 6.98
CA THR A 110 -38.97 5.37 7.08
C THR A 110 -40.31 6.07 6.78
N ARG A 111 -40.51 7.26 7.35
CA ARG A 111 -41.74 8.05 7.16
C ARG A 111 -41.92 8.46 5.71
N ASP A 112 -40.87 8.90 5.05
CA ASP A 112 -40.92 9.43 3.69
C ASP A 112 -41.18 8.29 2.67
N ILE A 113 -40.59 7.09 2.90
CA ILE A 113 -40.97 5.89 2.14
C ILE A 113 -42.46 5.56 2.31
N LEU A 114 -42.98 5.57 3.55
CA LEU A 114 -44.42 5.29 3.80
C LEU A 114 -45.34 6.32 3.10
N ARG A 115 -44.90 7.57 2.97
CA ARG A 115 -45.65 8.62 2.24
C ARG A 115 -45.50 8.53 0.72
N GLY A 116 -44.63 7.66 0.20
CA GLY A 116 -44.37 7.55 -1.25
C GLY A 116 -43.39 8.54 -1.78
N GLN A 117 -42.70 9.22 -0.88
CA GLN A 117 -41.53 10.02 -1.21
C GLN A 117 -40.36 9.08 -1.39
N ARG A 118 -39.36 9.49 -2.18
CA ARG A 118 -38.12 8.75 -2.41
C ARG A 118 -36.97 9.45 -1.70
N PRO A 119 -36.73 9.13 -0.41
CA PRO A 119 -35.57 9.71 0.30
C PRO A 119 -34.28 9.24 -0.34
N ASP A 120 -33.25 10.08 -0.24
CA ASP A 120 -31.92 9.79 -0.73
C ASP A 120 -31.11 9.02 0.34
N LEU A 121 -30.61 7.83 0.01
CA LEU A 121 -29.62 7.09 0.80
C LEU A 121 -28.25 7.42 0.21
N LEU A 122 -27.41 8.11 0.99
CA LEU A 122 -26.11 8.57 0.55
C LEU A 122 -25.01 7.56 0.88
N LEU A 123 -24.19 7.21 -0.11
CA LEU A 123 -22.92 6.51 0.04
C LEU A 123 -21.78 7.47 -0.27
N GLU A 124 -21.01 7.85 0.74
CA GLU A 124 -19.73 8.54 0.55
C GLU A 124 -18.61 7.51 0.51
N ALA A 125 -17.79 7.53 -0.52
CA ALA A 125 -16.69 6.60 -0.73
C ALA A 125 -15.35 7.34 -0.80
N ASP A 126 -14.34 6.79 -0.16
CA ASP A 126 -12.95 7.21 -0.37
C ASP A 126 -12.48 6.70 -1.74
N ALA A 127 -12.40 7.60 -2.70
CA ALA A 127 -11.97 7.30 -4.06
C ALA A 127 -10.46 7.48 -4.30
N THR A 128 -9.68 7.57 -3.23
CA THR A 128 -8.20 7.54 -3.34
C THR A 128 -7.70 6.18 -3.83
N ASP A 129 -8.47 5.10 -3.59
CA ASP A 129 -8.31 3.80 -4.22
C ASP A 129 -9.51 3.49 -5.14
N PRO A 130 -9.37 3.71 -6.46
CA PRO A 130 -10.46 3.53 -7.41
C PRO A 130 -10.96 2.09 -7.52
N ALA A 131 -10.11 1.10 -7.24
CA ALA A 131 -10.49 -0.31 -7.34
C ALA A 131 -11.48 -0.69 -6.22
N ALA A 132 -11.19 -0.31 -4.97
CA ALA A 132 -12.10 -0.55 -3.85
C ALA A 132 -13.43 0.19 -4.05
N GLY A 133 -13.37 1.46 -4.48
CA GLY A 133 -14.56 2.29 -4.74
C GLY A 133 -15.51 1.72 -5.78
N GLY A 134 -15.00 1.22 -6.89
CA GLY A 134 -15.81 0.66 -7.97
C GLY A 134 -16.61 -0.58 -7.58
N PHE A 135 -16.00 -1.50 -6.83
CA PHE A 135 -16.67 -2.71 -6.35
C PHE A 135 -17.77 -2.40 -5.33
N ALA A 136 -17.47 -1.53 -4.35
CA ALA A 136 -18.46 -1.16 -3.34
C ALA A 136 -19.66 -0.41 -3.94
N MET A 137 -19.43 0.46 -4.92
CA MET A 137 -20.51 1.16 -5.62
C MET A 137 -21.45 0.19 -6.34
N SER A 138 -20.90 -0.81 -7.04
CA SER A 138 -21.69 -1.85 -7.72
C SER A 138 -22.47 -2.70 -6.70
N ALA A 139 -21.85 -3.07 -5.58
CA ALA A 139 -22.48 -3.83 -4.50
C ALA A 139 -23.61 -3.01 -3.84
N PHE A 140 -23.38 -1.72 -3.59
CA PHE A 140 -24.37 -0.83 -3.01
C PHE A 140 -25.59 -0.65 -3.92
N GLN A 141 -25.38 -0.46 -5.23
CA GLN A 141 -26.47 -0.38 -6.20
C GLN A 141 -27.31 -1.67 -6.25
N GLY A 142 -26.65 -2.83 -6.20
CA GLY A 142 -27.33 -4.13 -6.10
C GLY A 142 -28.15 -4.28 -4.81
N LEU A 143 -27.58 -3.84 -3.68
CA LEU A 143 -28.24 -3.85 -2.39
C LEU A 143 -29.50 -2.97 -2.39
N VAL A 144 -29.42 -1.77 -2.93
CA VAL A 144 -30.56 -0.81 -3.02
C VAL A 144 -31.77 -1.44 -3.72
N GLN A 145 -31.56 -2.26 -4.74
CA GLN A 145 -32.64 -2.92 -5.47
C GLN A 145 -33.34 -4.03 -4.67
N THR A 146 -32.68 -4.60 -3.67
CA THR A 146 -33.13 -5.80 -2.95
C THR A 146 -33.45 -5.57 -1.48
N ALA A 147 -32.85 -4.56 -0.85
CA ALA A 147 -32.83 -4.39 0.61
C ALA A 147 -34.23 -4.29 1.28
N LEU A 148 -35.20 -3.68 0.62
CA LEU A 148 -36.58 -3.52 1.16
C LEU A 148 -37.58 -4.45 0.53
N ARG A 149 -37.18 -5.43 -0.27
CA ARG A 149 -38.08 -6.30 -1.03
C ARG A 149 -38.98 -7.13 -0.11
N ASP A 150 -38.49 -7.51 1.06
CA ASP A 150 -39.26 -8.29 2.03
C ASP A 150 -40.17 -7.42 2.90
N ASP A 151 -39.84 -6.15 3.09
CA ASP A 151 -40.64 -5.20 3.88
C ASP A 151 -41.79 -4.61 3.08
N LEU A 152 -41.68 -4.61 1.76
CA LEU A 152 -42.71 -4.08 0.84
C LEU A 152 -43.70 -5.16 0.43
N LYS A 153 -44.23 -5.94 1.40
CA LYS A 153 -45.28 -6.94 1.21
C LYS A 153 -46.62 -6.44 1.74
N GLY A 154 -47.70 -7.09 1.34
CA GLY A 154 -49.07 -6.75 1.79
C GLY A 154 -49.54 -5.39 1.26
N PRO A 155 -49.99 -4.45 2.10
CA PRO A 155 -50.48 -3.15 1.68
C PRO A 155 -49.50 -2.29 0.90
N LEU A 156 -48.20 -2.58 1.03
CA LEU A 156 -47.13 -1.86 0.37
C LEU A 156 -46.63 -2.55 -0.92
N ALA A 157 -47.24 -3.68 -1.32
CA ALA A 157 -46.83 -4.48 -2.47
C ALA A 157 -46.82 -3.69 -3.81
N ASN A 158 -47.69 -2.72 -3.94
CA ASN A 158 -47.72 -1.84 -5.11
C ASN A 158 -46.47 -0.97 -5.27
N ARG A 159 -45.67 -0.80 -4.19
CA ARG A 159 -44.42 -0.05 -4.21
C ARG A 159 -43.20 -0.94 -4.47
N ALA A 160 -43.37 -2.26 -4.35
CA ALA A 160 -42.37 -3.24 -4.75
C ALA A 160 -42.33 -3.47 -6.27
N GLN A 161 -43.42 -3.10 -6.98
CA GLN A 161 -43.53 -3.25 -8.43
C GLN A 161 -43.06 -1.96 -9.15
N GLY A 162 -41.80 -1.59 -9.00
CA GLY A 162 -41.25 -0.38 -9.62
C GLY A 162 -39.80 -0.15 -9.29
N PRO A 163 -39.25 1.01 -9.63
CA PRO A 163 -37.94 1.36 -9.18
C PRO A 163 -37.89 1.44 -7.64
N PRO A 164 -36.71 1.26 -7.02
CA PRO A 164 -36.53 1.26 -5.56
C PRO A 164 -37.26 2.43 -4.90
N PRO A 165 -37.85 2.27 -3.69
CA PRO A 165 -38.61 3.31 -3.00
C PRO A 165 -37.74 4.42 -2.41
N PHE A 166 -36.45 4.39 -2.65
CA PHE A 166 -35.45 5.40 -2.27
C PHE A 166 -34.42 5.53 -3.38
N ASN A 167 -33.73 6.66 -3.41
CA ASN A 167 -32.63 6.87 -4.34
C ASN A 167 -31.30 6.53 -3.70
N ALA A 168 -30.41 5.89 -4.46
CA ALA A 168 -29.02 5.74 -4.05
C ALA A 168 -28.21 6.89 -4.63
N VAL A 169 -27.67 7.73 -3.77
CA VAL A 169 -26.77 8.82 -4.13
C VAL A 169 -25.37 8.41 -3.73
N THR A 170 -24.41 8.45 -4.66
CA THR A 170 -23.03 8.11 -4.41
C THR A 170 -22.14 9.34 -4.56
N HIS A 171 -21.39 9.66 -3.52
CA HIS A 171 -20.39 10.71 -3.55
C HIS A 171 -18.99 10.09 -3.43
N LEU A 172 -18.20 10.26 -4.48
CA LEU A 172 -16.77 9.92 -4.48
C LEU A 172 -15.99 11.11 -3.95
N LEU A 173 -15.45 10.98 -2.75
CA LEU A 173 -14.64 12.02 -2.13
C LEU A 173 -13.17 11.89 -2.57
N TYR A 174 -12.46 13.01 -2.57
CA TYR A 174 -11.03 13.13 -2.85
C TYR A 174 -10.58 12.82 -4.28
N ASN A 175 -11.33 12.03 -5.05
CA ASN A 175 -11.13 11.76 -6.46
C ASN A 175 -12.48 11.53 -7.18
N PRO A 176 -13.35 12.56 -7.29
CA PRO A 176 -14.70 12.42 -7.82
C PRO A 176 -14.74 11.90 -9.26
N GLU A 177 -13.75 12.24 -10.07
CA GLU A 177 -13.63 11.81 -11.46
C GLU A 177 -13.07 10.39 -11.61
N SER A 178 -12.75 9.72 -10.48
CA SER A 178 -12.09 8.40 -10.47
C SER A 178 -10.83 8.37 -11.34
N ASN A 179 -10.08 9.47 -11.34
CA ASN A 179 -8.87 9.58 -12.15
C ASN A 179 -7.79 8.64 -11.60
N THR A 180 -7.48 7.62 -12.39
CA THR A 180 -6.50 6.58 -12.04
C THR A 180 -5.11 7.15 -11.74
N GLN A 181 -4.74 8.27 -12.37
CA GLN A 181 -3.44 8.92 -12.17
C GLN A 181 -3.28 9.45 -10.74
N TYR A 182 -4.36 9.91 -10.08
CA TYR A 182 -4.33 10.43 -8.72
C TYR A 182 -3.96 9.35 -7.68
N SER A 183 -4.27 8.09 -7.96
CA SER A 183 -3.86 6.96 -7.12
C SER A 183 -2.51 6.37 -7.53
N ILE A 184 -2.28 6.20 -8.84
CA ILE A 184 -1.08 5.53 -9.35
C ILE A 184 0.17 6.39 -9.18
N VAL A 185 0.13 7.69 -9.46
CA VAL A 185 1.34 8.54 -9.46
C VAL A 185 1.98 8.66 -8.07
N PRO A 186 1.22 8.89 -6.96
CA PRO A 186 1.79 8.84 -5.61
C PRO A 186 2.37 7.46 -5.27
N GLY A 187 1.70 6.39 -5.73
CA GLY A 187 2.18 5.04 -5.54
C GLY A 187 3.47 4.72 -6.30
N LEU A 188 3.58 5.18 -7.54
CA LEU A 188 4.80 5.05 -8.32
C LEU A 188 5.98 5.75 -7.65
N LEU A 189 5.77 6.90 -7.00
CA LEU A 189 6.82 7.57 -6.24
C LEU A 189 7.38 6.65 -5.16
N ALA A 190 6.51 5.99 -4.38
CA ALA A 190 6.93 5.04 -3.35
C ALA A 190 7.74 3.88 -3.94
N ILE A 191 7.24 3.24 -4.99
CA ILE A 191 7.87 2.07 -5.60
C ILE A 191 9.19 2.42 -6.29
N ILE A 192 9.24 3.53 -7.03
CA ILE A 192 10.46 4.00 -7.72
C ILE A 192 11.54 4.33 -6.71
N LEU A 193 11.21 5.04 -5.62
CA LEU A 193 12.17 5.34 -4.55
C LEU A 193 12.69 4.07 -3.89
N THR A 194 11.80 3.12 -3.55
CA THR A 194 12.21 1.83 -2.99
C THR A 194 13.18 1.11 -3.91
N MET A 195 12.82 0.95 -5.19
CA MET A 195 13.65 0.27 -6.17
C MET A 195 15.03 0.93 -6.30
N THR A 196 15.03 2.23 -6.52
CA THR A 196 16.26 2.96 -6.81
C THR A 196 17.19 3.02 -5.59
N LEU A 197 16.64 3.41 -4.43
CA LEU A 197 17.47 3.64 -3.24
C LEU A 197 18.00 2.35 -2.65
N VAL A 198 17.18 1.29 -2.56
CA VAL A 198 17.62 -0.01 -2.05
C VAL A 198 18.69 -0.60 -2.98
N LEU A 199 18.45 -0.58 -4.30
CA LEU A 199 19.39 -1.15 -5.27
C LEU A 199 20.71 -0.38 -5.31
N MET A 200 20.66 0.95 -5.43
CA MET A 200 21.87 1.79 -5.50
C MET A 200 22.73 1.62 -4.25
N THR A 201 22.10 1.63 -3.07
CA THR A 201 22.86 1.50 -1.80
C THR A 201 23.44 0.09 -1.64
N CYS A 202 22.65 -0.94 -1.99
CA CYS A 202 23.12 -2.31 -1.92
C CYS A 202 24.29 -2.56 -2.88
N LEU A 203 24.19 -2.12 -4.14
CA LEU A 203 25.24 -2.30 -5.14
C LEU A 203 26.52 -1.50 -4.83
N ALA A 204 26.39 -0.28 -4.30
CA ALA A 204 27.55 0.59 -4.03
C ALA A 204 28.55 -0.09 -3.09
N LEU A 205 28.07 -0.69 -2.01
CA LEU A 205 28.92 -1.37 -1.01
C LEU A 205 29.38 -2.75 -1.46
N THR A 206 28.50 -3.52 -2.11
CA THR A 206 28.86 -4.85 -2.63
C THR A 206 29.94 -4.76 -3.71
N ARG A 207 29.90 -3.72 -4.57
CA ARG A 207 30.94 -3.45 -5.58
C ARG A 207 32.31 -3.18 -4.95
N GLU A 208 32.34 -2.44 -3.83
CA GLU A 208 33.60 -2.20 -3.12
C GLU A 208 34.17 -3.49 -2.51
N ARG A 209 33.32 -4.37 -2.03
CA ARG A 209 33.70 -5.68 -1.51
C ARG A 209 34.25 -6.59 -2.60
N GLU A 210 33.57 -6.69 -3.76
CA GLU A 210 34.04 -7.47 -4.91
C GLU A 210 35.38 -6.98 -5.47
N ARG A 211 35.63 -5.67 -5.42
CA ARG A 211 36.89 -5.07 -5.94
C ARG A 211 38.05 -5.11 -4.92
N GLY A 212 37.83 -5.61 -3.72
CA GLY A 212 38.85 -5.62 -2.67
C GLY A 212 39.19 -4.23 -2.11
N THR A 213 38.45 -3.17 -2.52
CA THR A 213 38.70 -1.80 -2.05
C THR A 213 38.10 -1.55 -0.66
N TYR A 214 37.40 -2.51 -0.13
CA TYR A 214 36.82 -2.47 1.23
C TYR A 214 37.89 -2.41 2.31
N GLU A 215 39.06 -3.09 2.11
CA GLU A 215 40.19 -3.03 3.02
C GLU A 215 40.79 -1.63 3.14
N ASN A 216 40.77 -0.84 2.04
CA ASN A 216 41.21 0.55 2.06
C ASN A 216 40.32 1.43 2.93
N LEU A 217 39.03 1.10 3.00
CA LEU A 217 38.03 1.77 3.84
C LEU A 217 38.29 1.50 5.32
N LEU A 218 38.70 0.28 5.65
CA LEU A 218 39.06 -0.16 7.00
C LEU A 218 40.34 0.51 7.51
N ALA A 219 41.27 0.83 6.59
CA ALA A 219 42.53 1.50 6.92
C ALA A 219 42.33 3.02 7.20
N MET A 220 41.14 3.59 6.92
CA MET A 220 40.89 4.99 7.24
C MET A 220 40.63 5.18 8.73
N PRO A 221 41.16 6.27 9.34
CA PRO A 221 40.94 6.60 10.75
C PRO A 221 39.52 7.19 10.98
N ALA A 222 38.48 6.50 10.48
CA ALA A 222 37.07 6.92 10.56
C ALA A 222 36.26 5.88 11.34
N THR A 223 35.31 6.36 12.15
CA THR A 223 34.40 5.48 12.85
C THR A 223 33.37 4.86 11.87
N PRO A 224 32.84 3.65 12.17
CA PRO A 224 31.81 3.00 11.35
C PRO A 224 30.61 3.90 11.03
N ILE A 225 30.22 4.74 12.00
CA ILE A 225 29.10 5.68 11.85
C ILE A 225 29.43 6.78 10.84
N GLU A 226 30.66 7.32 10.88
CA GLU A 226 31.11 8.36 9.95
C GLU A 226 31.17 7.84 8.51
N ILE A 227 31.65 6.62 8.33
CA ILE A 227 31.68 5.96 7.02
C ILE A 227 30.25 5.76 6.50
N MET A 228 29.35 5.27 7.36
CA MET A 228 27.97 5.03 6.99
C MET A 228 27.25 6.34 6.60
N ILE A 229 27.37 7.39 7.41
CA ILE A 229 26.75 8.70 7.12
C ILE A 229 27.32 9.26 5.83
N GLY A 230 28.65 9.23 5.65
CA GLY A 230 29.29 9.73 4.43
C GLY A 230 28.84 9.02 3.15
N LYS A 231 28.50 7.73 3.23
CA LYS A 231 28.00 6.94 2.09
C LYS A 231 26.49 7.08 1.86
N ILE A 232 25.73 7.28 2.94
CA ILE A 232 24.27 7.44 2.84
C ILE A 232 23.90 8.85 2.40
N ALA A 233 24.61 9.89 2.84
CA ALA A 233 24.27 11.27 2.54
C ALA A 233 24.12 11.61 1.04
N PRO A 234 25.01 11.16 0.13
CA PRO A 234 24.80 11.36 -1.30
C PRO A 234 23.52 10.71 -1.82
N ASN A 235 23.19 9.51 -1.32
CA ASN A 235 21.99 8.79 -1.75
C ASN A 235 20.69 9.45 -1.21
N VAL A 236 20.74 10.11 -0.04
CA VAL A 236 19.64 10.96 0.45
C VAL A 236 19.38 12.11 -0.52
N MET A 237 20.45 12.77 -1.01
CA MET A 237 20.30 13.83 -2.01
C MET A 237 19.70 13.30 -3.32
N VAL A 238 20.13 12.13 -3.79
CA VAL A 238 19.55 11.49 -4.98
C VAL A 238 18.07 11.22 -4.75
N GLY A 239 17.69 10.64 -3.61
CA GLY A 239 16.28 10.40 -3.26
C GLY A 239 15.45 11.69 -3.19
N ALA A 240 16.01 12.76 -2.63
CA ALA A 240 15.35 14.06 -2.55
C ALA A 240 15.17 14.70 -3.95
N ILE A 241 16.17 14.63 -4.81
CA ILE A 241 16.06 15.12 -6.19
C ILE A 241 15.04 14.31 -6.98
N GLN A 242 15.11 12.98 -6.88
CA GLN A 242 14.19 12.08 -7.58
C GLN A 242 12.75 12.29 -7.14
N SER A 243 12.50 12.38 -5.83
CA SER A 243 11.16 12.66 -5.30
C SER A 243 10.64 14.04 -5.73
N SER A 244 11.51 15.05 -5.76
CA SER A 244 11.14 16.39 -6.22
C SER A 244 10.74 16.39 -7.70
N ILE A 245 11.49 15.70 -8.55
CA ILE A 245 11.17 15.56 -9.99
C ILE A 245 9.81 14.87 -10.16
N ILE A 246 9.61 13.73 -9.46
CA ILE A 246 8.34 12.98 -9.56
C ILE A 246 7.16 13.82 -9.05
N LEU A 247 7.31 14.56 -7.95
CA LEU A 247 6.26 15.43 -7.44
C LEU A 247 5.97 16.62 -8.38
N LEU A 248 6.98 17.20 -9.00
CA LEU A 248 6.78 18.23 -10.02
C LEU A 248 6.02 17.66 -11.23
N MET A 249 6.38 16.47 -11.70
CA MET A 249 5.64 15.79 -12.77
C MET A 249 4.21 15.46 -12.33
N ALA A 250 4.01 14.97 -11.09
CA ALA A 250 2.69 14.71 -10.53
C ALA A 250 1.81 15.96 -10.61
N LYS A 251 2.33 17.11 -10.23
CA LYS A 251 1.60 18.38 -10.22
C LYS A 251 1.36 18.94 -11.63
N PHE A 252 2.41 19.05 -12.46
CA PHE A 252 2.34 19.79 -13.71
C PHE A 252 1.95 18.96 -14.92
N VAL A 253 2.25 17.65 -14.93
CA VAL A 253 1.96 16.75 -16.04
C VAL A 253 0.69 15.95 -15.78
N PHE A 254 0.57 15.40 -14.58
CA PHE A 254 -0.56 14.52 -14.21
C PHE A 254 -1.66 15.25 -13.46
N HIS A 255 -1.49 16.54 -13.15
CA HIS A 255 -2.47 17.38 -12.45
C HIS A 255 -2.96 16.77 -11.13
N VAL A 256 -2.10 15.99 -10.46
CA VAL A 256 -2.43 15.42 -9.14
C VAL A 256 -2.61 16.59 -8.15
N PRO A 257 -3.74 16.65 -7.43
CA PRO A 257 -3.94 17.69 -6.44
C PRO A 257 -2.88 17.60 -5.34
N MET A 258 -2.42 18.75 -4.89
CA MET A 258 -1.51 18.87 -3.75
C MET A 258 -2.23 19.66 -2.67
N ALA A 259 -3.23 19.00 -2.04
CA ALA A 259 -4.10 19.66 -1.08
C ALA A 259 -3.38 20.00 0.23
N GLY A 260 -2.52 19.08 0.70
CA GLY A 260 -1.90 19.19 2.02
C GLY A 260 -0.56 19.91 2.07
N SER A 261 0.02 19.93 3.27
CA SER A 261 1.27 20.64 3.56
C SER A 261 2.49 20.02 2.88
N GLY A 262 3.18 20.79 2.02
CA GLY A 262 4.42 20.38 1.40
C GLY A 262 5.55 20.11 2.41
N MET A 263 5.56 20.78 3.57
CA MET A 263 6.56 20.56 4.62
C MET A 263 6.35 19.18 5.28
N LEU A 264 5.09 18.81 5.53
CA LEU A 264 4.73 17.52 6.09
C LEU A 264 5.11 16.39 5.12
N LEU A 265 4.83 16.58 3.84
CA LEU A 265 5.23 15.67 2.78
C LEU A 265 6.75 15.50 2.70
N ALA A 266 7.51 16.59 2.76
CA ALA A 266 8.98 16.55 2.76
C ALA A 266 9.53 15.80 3.97
N GLY A 267 8.92 15.97 5.15
CA GLY A 267 9.27 15.21 6.36
C GLY A 267 9.04 13.72 6.19
N ALA A 268 7.84 13.31 5.73
CA ALA A 268 7.49 11.92 5.49
C ALA A 268 8.39 11.27 4.42
N LEU A 269 8.67 11.99 3.34
CA LEU A 269 9.60 11.58 2.29
C LEU A 269 11.01 11.33 2.85
N THR A 270 11.50 12.22 3.70
CA THR A 270 12.82 12.07 4.31
C THR A 270 12.91 10.79 5.14
N VAL A 271 11.90 10.52 5.97
CA VAL A 271 11.83 9.27 6.75
C VAL A 271 11.82 8.06 5.82
N TYR A 272 11.01 8.10 4.76
CA TYR A 272 10.91 7.00 3.80
C TYR A 272 12.20 6.74 3.02
N ILE A 273 12.88 7.80 2.59
CA ILE A 273 14.20 7.73 1.94
C ILE A 273 15.20 7.04 2.88
N VAL A 274 15.28 7.49 4.13
CA VAL A 274 16.21 6.90 5.13
C VAL A 274 15.87 5.44 5.41
N ALA A 275 14.58 5.07 5.48
CA ALA A 275 14.15 3.69 5.64
C ALA A 275 14.66 2.78 4.52
N ASN A 276 14.47 3.19 3.26
CA ASN A 276 14.92 2.43 2.10
C ASN A 276 16.45 2.33 2.01
N LEU A 277 17.17 3.40 2.33
CA LEU A 277 18.63 3.39 2.40
C LEU A 277 19.14 2.44 3.48
N ALA A 278 18.48 2.39 4.64
CA ALA A 278 18.82 1.45 5.72
C ALA A 278 18.61 0.00 5.28
N VAL A 279 17.52 -0.31 4.55
CA VAL A 279 17.29 -1.63 3.94
C VAL A 279 18.41 -1.99 2.97
N GLY A 280 18.70 -1.10 2.01
CA GLY A 280 19.77 -1.31 1.03
C GLY A 280 21.12 -1.53 1.69
N TYR A 281 21.43 -0.76 2.74
CA TYR A 281 22.64 -0.92 3.52
C TYR A 281 22.68 -2.27 4.25
N THR A 282 21.58 -2.70 4.86
CA THR A 282 21.49 -4.01 5.50
C THR A 282 21.73 -5.13 4.49
N PHE A 283 21.14 -5.07 3.31
CA PHE A 283 21.36 -6.05 2.24
C PHE A 283 22.82 -6.08 1.77
N SER A 284 23.47 -4.93 1.65
CA SER A 284 24.88 -4.86 1.27
C SER A 284 25.83 -5.55 2.26
N THR A 285 25.45 -5.63 3.54
CA THR A 285 26.23 -6.37 4.55
C THR A 285 26.10 -7.88 4.43
N ILE A 286 25.06 -8.35 3.75
CA ILE A 286 24.75 -9.78 3.56
C ILE A 286 25.25 -10.26 2.20
N ALA A 287 25.06 -9.44 1.16
CA ALA A 287 25.39 -9.78 -0.20
C ALA A 287 26.91 -9.91 -0.41
N GLU A 288 27.33 -11.00 -1.04
CA GLU A 288 28.73 -11.29 -1.38
C GLU A 288 29.06 -10.87 -2.82
N SER A 289 28.03 -10.75 -3.67
CA SER A 289 28.17 -10.35 -5.08
C SER A 289 27.08 -9.37 -5.51
N GLN A 290 27.36 -8.59 -6.55
CA GLN A 290 26.37 -7.67 -7.12
C GLN A 290 25.12 -8.41 -7.61
N LEU A 291 25.26 -9.61 -8.16
CA LEU A 291 24.12 -10.44 -8.57
C LEU A 291 23.22 -10.79 -7.38
N GLN A 292 23.81 -11.19 -6.26
CA GLN A 292 23.09 -11.49 -5.03
C GLN A 292 22.39 -10.24 -4.48
N ALA A 293 23.06 -9.08 -4.52
CA ALA A 293 22.48 -7.79 -4.13
C ALA A 293 21.24 -7.44 -4.95
N MET A 294 21.30 -7.64 -6.26
CA MET A 294 20.16 -7.44 -7.17
C MET A 294 18.99 -8.39 -6.85
N GLN A 295 19.28 -9.65 -6.60
CA GLN A 295 18.25 -10.65 -6.25
C GLN A 295 17.57 -10.31 -4.93
N MET A 296 18.34 -9.93 -3.89
CA MET A 296 17.78 -9.52 -2.59
C MET A 296 16.90 -8.27 -2.73
N THR A 297 17.32 -7.29 -3.52
CA THR A 297 16.52 -6.09 -3.79
C THR A 297 15.22 -6.44 -4.50
N THR A 298 15.27 -7.30 -5.50
CA THR A 298 14.08 -7.76 -6.22
C THR A 298 13.13 -8.53 -5.29
N PHE A 299 13.68 -9.39 -4.44
CA PHE A 299 12.90 -10.15 -3.45
C PHE A 299 12.18 -9.23 -2.46
N PHE A 300 12.77 -8.09 -2.09
CA PHE A 300 12.13 -7.09 -1.24
C PHE A 300 11.11 -6.23 -2.01
N LEU A 301 11.42 -5.87 -3.26
CA LEU A 301 10.59 -5.00 -4.08
C LEU A 301 9.25 -5.66 -4.46
N LEU A 302 9.24 -6.96 -4.77
CA LEU A 302 8.02 -7.66 -5.19
C LEU A 302 6.91 -7.62 -4.12
N PRO A 303 7.16 -8.00 -2.84
CA PRO A 303 6.19 -7.79 -1.77
C PRO A 303 5.78 -6.32 -1.60
N ALA A 304 6.74 -5.39 -1.72
CA ALA A 304 6.44 -3.96 -1.63
C ALA A 304 5.45 -3.50 -2.70
N ILE A 305 5.53 -4.01 -3.93
CA ILE A 305 4.56 -3.71 -5.00
C ILE A 305 3.21 -4.37 -4.72
N LEU A 306 3.22 -5.64 -4.32
CA LEU A 306 2.00 -6.45 -4.26
C LEU A 306 1.19 -6.25 -2.99
N LEU A 307 1.86 -6.06 -1.84
CA LEU A 307 1.23 -6.04 -0.52
C LEU A 307 1.10 -4.63 0.08
N SER A 308 1.64 -3.59 -0.56
CA SER A 308 1.58 -2.22 -0.02
C SER A 308 0.26 -1.49 -0.26
N GLY A 309 -0.66 -2.05 -1.03
CA GLY A 309 -1.84 -1.31 -1.49
C GLY A 309 -1.57 -0.48 -2.75
N PHE A 310 -0.43 -0.69 -3.43
CA PHE A 310 -0.12 -0.05 -4.70
C PHE A 310 -0.82 -0.73 -5.87
N ALA A 311 -0.59 -2.04 -6.05
CA ALA A 311 -1.13 -2.80 -7.18
C ALA A 311 -2.56 -3.28 -6.93
N PHE A 312 -2.90 -3.55 -5.67
CA PHE A 312 -4.20 -4.08 -5.27
C PHE A 312 -4.68 -3.38 -4.00
N PRO A 313 -6.02 -3.21 -3.81
CA PRO A 313 -6.57 -2.62 -2.59
C PRO A 313 -6.13 -3.40 -1.35
N PHE A 314 -5.54 -2.71 -0.38
CA PHE A 314 -4.98 -3.32 0.82
C PHE A 314 -6.06 -4.05 1.65
N ASP A 315 -7.21 -3.41 1.83
CA ASP A 315 -8.33 -3.94 2.62
C ASP A 315 -9.01 -5.15 1.96
N GLY A 316 -8.83 -5.32 0.65
CA GLY A 316 -9.29 -6.50 -0.08
C GLY A 316 -8.40 -7.73 0.06
N MET A 317 -7.24 -7.61 0.70
CA MET A 317 -6.32 -8.71 0.87
C MET A 317 -6.71 -9.63 2.04
N PRO A 318 -6.35 -10.92 2.00
CA PRO A 318 -6.48 -11.79 3.17
C PRO A 318 -5.66 -11.26 4.36
N HIS A 319 -6.13 -11.48 5.59
CA HIS A 319 -5.48 -10.96 6.80
C HIS A 319 -3.98 -11.28 6.91
N TRP A 320 -3.55 -12.48 6.51
CA TRP A 320 -2.13 -12.84 6.52
C TRP A 320 -1.29 -11.95 5.58
N ALA A 321 -1.84 -11.55 4.43
CA ALA A 321 -1.18 -10.67 3.48
C ALA A 321 -1.14 -9.22 3.98
N GLN A 322 -2.21 -8.77 4.65
CA GLN A 322 -2.25 -7.47 5.32
C GLN A 322 -1.18 -7.39 6.42
N TRP A 323 -1.05 -8.42 7.29
CA TRP A 323 0.00 -8.44 8.32
C TRP A 323 1.41 -8.35 7.74
N LEU A 324 1.68 -9.03 6.64
CA LEU A 324 2.97 -8.91 5.94
C LEU A 324 3.14 -7.52 5.32
N GLY A 325 2.06 -6.97 4.77
CA GLY A 325 2.03 -5.64 4.19
C GLY A 325 2.32 -4.55 5.22
N GLU A 326 1.77 -4.66 6.45
CA GLU A 326 2.01 -3.71 7.55
C GLU A 326 3.48 -3.67 8.02
N VAL A 327 4.28 -4.69 7.75
CA VAL A 327 5.73 -4.65 8.02
C VAL A 327 6.48 -3.82 6.99
N LEU A 328 5.90 -3.60 5.80
CA LEU A 328 6.58 -2.94 4.69
C LEU A 328 6.52 -1.41 4.81
N PRO A 329 7.63 -0.70 4.70
CA PRO A 329 7.64 0.77 4.77
C PRO A 329 6.82 1.42 3.63
N ALA A 330 6.72 0.74 2.48
CA ALA A 330 5.96 1.22 1.33
C ALA A 330 4.45 1.34 1.63
N THR A 331 3.88 0.44 2.44
CA THR A 331 2.47 0.45 2.82
C THR A 331 2.11 1.74 3.58
N HIS A 332 2.84 2.01 4.64
CA HIS A 332 2.63 3.21 5.45
C HIS A 332 2.89 4.49 4.66
N PHE A 333 3.99 4.52 3.90
CA PHE A 333 4.30 5.68 3.10
C PHE A 333 3.25 5.95 2.01
N LEU A 334 2.68 4.91 1.41
CA LEU A 334 1.63 5.05 0.40
C LEU A 334 0.36 5.67 0.98
N ARG A 335 -0.05 5.26 2.19
CA ARG A 335 -1.18 5.86 2.91
C ARG A 335 -0.90 7.31 3.28
N ILE A 336 0.29 7.59 3.81
CA ILE A 336 0.73 8.96 4.15
C ILE A 336 0.67 9.88 2.92
N ILE A 337 1.29 9.48 1.82
CA ILE A 337 1.38 10.35 0.63
C ILE A 337 0.01 10.59 -0.01
N ARG A 338 -0.83 9.54 -0.13
CA ARG A 338 -2.20 9.70 -0.61
C ARG A 338 -3.02 10.60 0.32
N GLY A 339 -2.88 10.41 1.64
CA GLY A 339 -3.52 11.25 2.65
C GLY A 339 -3.14 12.72 2.54
N ILE A 340 -1.86 13.03 2.41
CA ILE A 340 -1.40 14.42 2.28
C ILE A 340 -1.81 15.03 0.94
N LEU A 341 -1.58 14.32 -0.18
CA LEU A 341 -1.81 14.89 -1.51
C LEU A 341 -3.29 15.03 -1.86
N LEU A 342 -4.14 14.07 -1.46
CA LEU A 342 -5.53 14.00 -1.91
C LEU A 342 -6.53 14.41 -0.84
N LYS A 343 -6.24 14.16 0.45
CA LYS A 343 -7.20 14.36 1.55
C LYS A 343 -6.90 15.60 2.41
N ASP A 344 -5.79 16.34 2.15
CA ASP A 344 -5.32 17.45 3.00
C ASP A 344 -5.06 17.02 4.46
N ASN A 345 -4.58 15.79 4.65
CA ASN A 345 -4.32 15.26 5.98
C ASN A 345 -3.16 16.00 6.65
N GLY A 346 -3.35 16.35 7.92
CA GLY A 346 -2.34 16.91 8.79
C GLY A 346 -1.56 15.85 9.55
N LEU A 347 -0.72 16.28 10.47
CA LEU A 347 0.09 15.38 11.29
C LEU A 347 -0.74 14.40 12.15
N PRO A 348 -1.88 14.79 12.76
CA PRO A 348 -2.68 13.84 13.54
C PRO A 348 -3.26 12.68 12.72
N GLU A 349 -3.66 12.96 11.47
CA GLU A 349 -4.28 11.97 10.58
C GLU A 349 -3.26 11.00 10.00
N ILE A 350 -2.02 11.44 9.77
CA ILE A 350 -0.96 10.56 9.24
C ILE A 350 -0.17 9.86 10.34
N TRP A 351 -0.35 10.23 11.61
CA TRP A 351 0.43 9.67 12.72
C TRP A 351 0.32 8.14 12.86
N PRO A 352 -0.87 7.51 12.64
CA PRO A 352 -0.99 6.06 12.69
C PRO A 352 -0.05 5.30 11.73
N ASP A 353 0.28 5.89 10.58
CA ASP A 353 1.19 5.32 9.61
C ASP A 353 2.64 5.85 9.76
N LEU A 354 2.80 7.05 10.31
CA LEU A 354 4.12 7.66 10.46
C LEU A 354 4.97 6.98 11.55
N TRP A 355 4.36 6.62 12.70
CA TRP A 355 5.10 5.99 13.79
C TRP A 355 5.62 4.59 13.44
N PRO A 356 4.88 3.70 12.71
CA PRO A 356 5.42 2.42 12.28
C PRO A 356 6.57 2.59 11.28
N LEU A 357 6.47 3.58 10.38
CA LEU A 357 7.54 3.90 9.45
C LEU A 357 8.80 4.38 10.17
N LEU A 358 8.68 5.20 11.21
CA LEU A 358 9.79 5.61 12.07
C LEU A 358 10.39 4.42 12.84
N LEU A 359 9.54 3.56 13.41
CA LEU A 359 9.97 2.35 14.10
C LEU A 359 10.73 1.40 13.18
N PHE A 360 10.20 1.15 11.98
CA PHE A 360 10.87 0.35 10.95
C PHE A 360 12.26 0.93 10.63
N THR A 361 12.31 2.24 10.38
CA THR A 361 13.57 2.94 10.07
C THR A 361 14.59 2.79 11.20
N PHE A 362 14.14 2.91 12.44
CA PHE A 362 15.00 2.75 13.62
C PHE A 362 15.51 1.31 13.76
N ILE A 363 14.64 0.31 13.64
CA ILE A 363 15.01 -1.10 13.74
C ILE A 363 16.00 -1.49 12.65
N VAL A 364 15.68 -1.22 11.39
CA VAL A 364 16.53 -1.60 10.26
C VAL A 364 17.84 -0.82 10.27
N GLY A 365 17.81 0.47 10.61
CA GLY A 365 19.00 1.28 10.78
C GLY A 365 19.93 0.75 11.89
N THR A 366 19.36 0.29 12.99
CA THR A 366 20.12 -0.34 14.09
C THR A 366 20.75 -1.66 13.64
N ILE A 367 20.00 -2.52 12.95
CA ILE A 367 20.51 -3.77 12.37
C ILE A 367 21.68 -3.48 11.42
N ALA A 368 21.52 -2.50 10.55
CA ALA A 368 22.57 -2.08 9.62
C ALA A 368 23.86 -1.68 10.33
N LEU A 369 23.74 -0.88 11.39
CA LEU A 369 24.88 -0.45 12.22
C LEU A 369 25.59 -1.60 12.93
N PHE A 370 24.84 -2.51 13.55
CA PHE A 370 25.42 -3.65 14.26
C PHE A 370 26.11 -4.64 13.33
N ARG A 371 25.54 -4.87 12.14
CA ARG A 371 26.16 -5.76 11.16
C ARG A 371 27.43 -5.16 10.56
N PHE A 372 27.45 -3.86 10.33
CA PHE A 372 28.65 -3.18 9.84
C PHE A 372 29.82 -3.29 10.83
N ARG A 373 29.57 -3.18 12.13
CA ARG A 373 30.61 -3.37 13.17
C ARG A 373 31.19 -4.78 13.17
N ARG A 374 30.37 -5.81 12.92
CA ARG A 374 30.83 -7.22 12.90
C ARG A 374 31.63 -7.62 11.65
N THR A 375 31.55 -6.85 10.60
CA THR A 375 32.35 -7.06 9.39
C THR A 375 33.71 -6.34 9.47
N LEU A 376 33.97 -5.60 10.53
CA LEU A 376 35.23 -4.91 10.83
C LEU A 376 36.09 -5.70 11.80
N ASP A 377 35.55 -6.68 12.51
CA ASP A 377 36.26 -7.65 13.36
C ASP A 377 36.46 -8.98 12.62
#